data_fd08a2afc847c1e665ee5acfe03cd045
#
_entry.id   fd08a2afc847c1e665ee5acfe03cd045
#
_cell.length_a   1.000
_cell.length_b   1.000
_cell.length_c   1.000
_cell.angle_alpha   90.00
_cell.angle_beta   90.00
_cell.angle_gamma   90.00
#
_symmetry.space_group_name_H-M   'P 1'
#
loop_
_entity.id
_entity.type
_entity.pdbx_description
1 polymer ?
#
loop_
_entity_poly.entity_id
_entity_poly.type
_entity_poly.pdbx_seq_one_letter_code
_entity_poly.pdbx_strand_id
1 'polypeptide(L)'
;MRFIGVEVVLAAFTGLVVASPNLHRADWLTVNTTNGRITGHLASNASAVIEYLGIPYAKPPIGDLRFAPPVQFMSNASYEASRFGFDCPLSPSKQVNYPDMTPQAQRIISYFASGAGTPQSEDCLTLNIWAKPTNKLQPSNKPVIVFFYGGRFAIGNTNSPFYNGKYFADAQDVVVVTVNYRINIFGFPGIPGQPQNLGLRDQRAAVEWVHANVASFGGDPDKITIAGQSSGGVSVDYWSYAYTKDPIVNGLIAPSGNAFSFPLKSPGVPERNWNTVVGAVNCADSEDVLACMREVDWKDIKAAAAAVRPTSSSSVLRSIPSFYPIVDNEIVFPDYVSLTKNGSFAKLPILFGNNNNEDGYYRIPAYGNGVVPTPEQVTSFLLESFTCPNLYQANGRLVQGVPAWIYRYFGDWDNTRLFPTSGAYHGVDLHMIFGASEDVSGIPPSDAQRETTRVMQRAWAAFANDPQNGLSDVVGWPKFNPETDSLVLLAQDNNPQPSFVKPDVYGAPCSTVTMGALATPNSSL
;
A
#
# COMPACT_ATOMS: atom_id res chain seq x y z
N MET A 1 41.83 62.39 -66.89
CA MET A 1 41.18 61.08 -66.49
C MET A 1 41.74 60.78 -65.10
N ARG A 2 40.91 60.95 -64.09
CA ARG A 2 41.28 60.67 -62.70
C ARG A 2 40.66 59.33 -62.31
N PHE A 3 41.48 58.38 -61.89
CA PHE A 3 41.01 57.11 -61.30
C PHE A 3 40.78 57.31 -59.79
N ILE A 4 39.62 56.99 -59.36
CA ILE A 4 39.24 56.97 -57.95
C ILE A 4 39.43 55.50 -57.45
N GLY A 5 40.38 55.38 -56.50
CA GLY A 5 40.59 54.08 -55.81
C GLY A 5 39.52 53.88 -54.73
N VAL A 6 38.94 52.70 -54.71
CA VAL A 6 38.02 52.27 -53.69
C VAL A 6 38.79 51.37 -52.69
N GLU A 7 38.96 51.83 -51.47
CA GLU A 7 39.55 51.05 -50.36
C GLU A 7 38.40 50.15 -49.78
N VAL A 8 38.60 48.84 -49.81
CA VAL A 8 37.72 47.87 -49.16
C VAL A 8 38.24 47.61 -47.74
N VAL A 9 37.52 48.10 -46.73
CA VAL A 9 37.78 47.83 -45.32
C VAL A 9 37.17 46.48 -44.98
N LEU A 10 37.97 45.43 -44.76
CA LEU A 10 37.59 44.16 -44.21
C LEU A 10 37.38 44.31 -42.68
N ALA A 11 36.10 44.31 -42.22
CA ALA A 11 35.77 44.20 -40.81
C ALA A 11 35.78 42.72 -40.40
N ALA A 12 36.76 42.32 -39.61
CA ALA A 12 36.81 41.01 -39.00
C ALA A 12 35.80 40.94 -37.82
N PHE A 13 34.68 40.26 -38.03
CA PHE A 13 33.76 39.87 -36.94
C PHE A 13 34.37 38.69 -36.19
N THR A 14 34.97 38.93 -35.04
CA THR A 14 35.28 37.91 -34.04
C THR A 14 33.96 37.52 -33.34
N GLY A 15 33.34 36.43 -33.82
CA GLY A 15 32.21 35.84 -33.14
C GLY A 15 32.63 35.28 -31.78
N LEU A 16 32.20 35.93 -30.69
CA LEU A 16 32.17 35.31 -29.37
C LEU A 16 31.19 34.15 -29.42
N VAL A 17 31.68 32.93 -29.47
CA VAL A 17 30.88 31.74 -29.15
C VAL A 17 30.63 31.78 -27.66
N VAL A 18 29.47 32.32 -27.27
CA VAL A 18 28.96 32.16 -25.91
C VAL A 18 28.57 30.68 -25.79
N ALA A 19 29.45 29.89 -25.20
CA ALA A 19 29.11 28.56 -24.76
C ALA A 19 27.95 28.68 -23.77
N SER A 20 26.72 28.33 -24.22
CA SER A 20 25.60 28.18 -23.33
C SER A 20 25.94 27.13 -22.29
N PRO A 21 25.84 27.43 -21.00
CA PRO A 21 26.05 26.41 -19.99
C PRO A 21 24.91 25.40 -20.02
N ASN A 22 25.15 24.26 -20.66
CA ASN A 22 24.29 23.06 -20.54
C ASN A 22 24.36 22.47 -19.11
N LEU A 23 24.71 23.25 -18.11
CA LEU A 23 24.97 22.81 -16.73
C LEU A 23 23.74 22.84 -15.81
N HIS A 24 22.55 23.26 -16.26
CA HIS A 24 21.42 23.44 -15.32
C HIS A 24 20.23 22.50 -15.49
N ARG A 25 20.23 21.57 -16.44
CA ARG A 25 19.07 20.67 -16.64
C ARG A 25 19.06 19.46 -15.73
N ALA A 26 20.20 19.06 -15.17
CA ALA A 26 20.32 17.89 -14.29
C ALA A 26 20.17 18.21 -12.79
N ASP A 27 20.35 19.45 -12.38
CA ASP A 27 20.45 19.81 -10.95
C ASP A 27 19.12 19.76 -10.19
N TRP A 28 18.00 19.95 -10.87
CA TRP A 28 16.67 19.91 -10.25
C TRP A 28 16.07 18.51 -10.13
N LEU A 29 16.62 17.51 -10.83
CA LEU A 29 16.27 16.10 -10.72
C LEU A 29 17.03 15.38 -9.60
N THR A 30 18.05 16.05 -9.02
CA THR A 30 18.93 15.43 -8.02
C THR A 30 18.66 16.00 -6.64
N VAL A 31 18.49 15.12 -5.68
CA VAL A 31 18.26 15.45 -4.26
C VAL A 31 19.34 14.81 -3.39
N ASN A 32 19.60 15.42 -2.21
CA ASN A 32 20.51 14.88 -1.21
C ASN A 32 19.69 14.15 -0.14
N THR A 33 20.12 12.95 0.21
CA THR A 33 19.49 12.10 1.21
C THR A 33 20.54 11.46 2.12
N THR A 34 20.08 10.73 3.14
CA THR A 34 20.96 9.89 3.96
C THR A 34 21.63 8.76 3.18
N ASN A 35 21.12 8.47 1.96
CA ASN A 35 21.69 7.48 1.03
C ASN A 35 22.63 8.10 -0.01
N GLY A 36 23.00 9.37 0.16
CA GLY A 36 23.79 10.13 -0.80
C GLY A 36 22.93 10.92 -1.78
N ARG A 37 23.47 11.16 -2.98
CA ARG A 37 22.78 11.91 -4.04
C ARG A 37 21.91 10.98 -4.87
N ILE A 38 20.63 11.30 -4.97
CA ILE A 38 19.66 10.51 -5.73
C ILE A 38 19.17 11.33 -6.92
N THR A 39 19.32 10.80 -8.14
CA THR A 39 18.83 11.42 -9.37
C THR A 39 17.62 10.68 -9.88
N GLY A 40 16.49 11.40 -10.01
CA GLY A 40 15.25 10.91 -10.62
C GLY A 40 15.14 11.28 -12.10
N HIS A 41 13.97 11.05 -12.66
CA HIS A 41 13.63 11.42 -14.03
C HIS A 41 12.17 11.88 -14.12
N LEU A 42 11.80 12.48 -15.25
CA LEU A 42 10.40 12.87 -15.47
C LEU A 42 9.52 11.64 -15.71
N ALA A 43 8.39 11.62 -15.04
CA ALA A 43 7.41 10.56 -15.21
C ALA A 43 6.80 10.58 -16.63
N SER A 44 6.60 9.41 -17.20
CA SER A 44 5.87 9.27 -18.47
C SER A 44 4.39 9.62 -18.27
N ASN A 45 3.80 10.38 -19.21
CA ASN A 45 2.39 10.81 -19.17
C ASN A 45 2.01 11.72 -17.98
N ALA A 46 3.00 12.20 -17.21
CA ALA A 46 2.84 13.15 -16.10
C ALA A 46 4.10 14.04 -16.01
N SER A 47 4.38 14.79 -17.07
CA SER A 47 5.65 15.50 -17.26
C SER A 47 5.96 16.61 -16.23
N ALA A 48 4.99 16.94 -15.38
CA ALA A 48 5.20 17.83 -14.24
C ALA A 48 5.73 17.10 -12.99
N VAL A 49 5.80 15.77 -13.02
CA VAL A 49 6.20 14.93 -11.89
C VAL A 49 7.58 14.34 -12.12
N ILE A 50 8.42 14.39 -11.09
CA ILE A 50 9.67 13.62 -11.04
C ILE A 50 9.36 12.32 -10.31
N GLU A 51 9.83 11.21 -10.87
CA GLU A 51 9.82 9.91 -10.22
C GLU A 51 11.23 9.46 -9.84
N TYR A 52 11.36 8.96 -8.63
CA TYR A 52 12.56 8.37 -8.07
C TYR A 52 12.22 6.94 -7.69
N LEU A 53 12.73 5.98 -8.44
CA LEU A 53 12.32 4.58 -8.36
C LEU A 53 13.40 3.68 -7.77
N GLY A 54 13.01 2.73 -6.92
CA GLY A 54 13.90 1.70 -6.39
C GLY A 54 14.92 2.20 -5.36
N ILE A 55 14.59 3.23 -4.57
CA ILE A 55 15.49 3.78 -3.55
C ILE A 55 15.58 2.78 -2.37
N PRO A 56 16.78 2.27 -2.01
CA PRO A 56 16.92 1.39 -0.85
C PRO A 56 16.73 2.17 0.46
N TYR A 57 15.83 1.75 1.33
CA TYR A 57 15.65 2.32 2.65
C TYR A 57 16.32 1.50 3.76
N ALA A 58 16.64 0.24 3.47
CA ALA A 58 17.35 -0.67 4.35
C ALA A 58 18.39 -1.47 3.57
N LYS A 59 19.34 -2.08 4.28
CA LYS A 59 20.30 -3.01 3.68
C LYS A 59 19.56 -4.23 3.13
N PRO A 60 20.05 -4.84 2.04
CA PRO A 60 19.49 -6.10 1.53
C PRO A 60 19.41 -7.16 2.65
N PRO A 61 18.24 -7.77 2.89
CA PRO A 61 18.07 -8.78 3.94
C PRO A 61 18.56 -10.16 3.45
N ILE A 62 19.83 -10.26 3.11
CA ILE A 62 20.52 -11.46 2.61
C ILE A 62 21.57 -11.95 3.60
N GLY A 63 21.99 -13.21 3.49
CA GLY A 63 22.98 -13.81 4.39
C GLY A 63 22.57 -13.67 5.85
N ASP A 64 23.43 -13.10 6.68
CA ASP A 64 23.16 -12.90 8.13
C ASP A 64 21.96 -11.99 8.41
N LEU A 65 21.56 -11.16 7.46
CA LEU A 65 20.38 -10.30 7.59
C LEU A 65 19.07 -10.98 7.15
N ARG A 66 19.14 -12.16 6.49
CA ARG A 66 17.93 -12.95 6.24
C ARG A 66 17.31 -13.34 7.57
N PHE A 67 15.98 -13.15 7.70
CA PHE A 67 15.22 -13.37 8.93
C PHE A 67 15.62 -12.48 10.13
N ALA A 68 16.36 -11.38 9.89
CA ALA A 68 16.66 -10.37 10.89
C ALA A 68 15.82 -9.10 10.68
N PRO A 69 15.63 -8.26 11.71
CA PRO A 69 15.05 -6.92 11.55
C PRO A 69 15.79 -6.09 10.49
N PRO A 70 15.10 -5.14 9.82
CA PRO A 70 15.74 -4.28 8.84
C PRO A 70 16.88 -3.46 9.46
N VAL A 71 17.96 -3.31 8.71
CA VAL A 71 19.11 -2.47 9.09
C VAL A 71 19.15 -1.28 8.15
N GLN A 72 19.19 -0.07 8.70
CA GLN A 72 19.22 1.16 7.92
C GLN A 72 20.34 1.14 6.87
N PHE A 73 20.03 1.55 5.66
CA PHE A 73 21.00 1.76 4.60
C PHE A 73 21.43 3.22 4.59
N MET A 74 22.73 3.47 4.63
CA MET A 74 23.34 4.80 4.52
C MET A 74 24.49 4.75 3.52
N SER A 75 24.63 5.79 2.70
CA SER A 75 25.65 5.88 1.68
C SER A 75 25.96 7.35 1.37
N ASN A 76 27.17 7.60 0.86
CA ASN A 76 27.57 8.90 0.29
C ASN A 76 27.71 8.82 -1.24
N ALA A 77 27.38 7.70 -1.85
CA ALA A 77 27.45 7.48 -3.29
C ALA A 77 26.32 8.21 -4.02
N SER A 78 26.49 8.41 -5.33
CA SER A 78 25.39 8.84 -6.20
C SER A 78 24.61 7.61 -6.68
N TYR A 79 23.28 7.74 -6.75
CA TYR A 79 22.35 6.69 -7.15
C TYR A 79 21.37 7.21 -8.22
N GLU A 80 21.24 6.46 -9.33
CA GLU A 80 20.27 6.73 -10.39
C GLU A 80 18.97 5.99 -10.10
N ALA A 81 17.97 6.71 -9.58
CA ALA A 81 16.66 6.19 -9.21
C ALA A 81 15.70 6.15 -10.42
N SER A 82 16.09 5.43 -11.47
CA SER A 82 15.39 5.40 -12.77
C SER A 82 14.58 4.13 -13.02
N ARG A 83 14.60 3.15 -12.11
CA ARG A 83 13.94 1.86 -12.26
C ARG A 83 13.40 1.38 -10.92
N PHE A 84 12.26 0.73 -10.95
CA PHE A 84 11.76 -0.01 -9.79
C PHE A 84 12.80 -1.02 -9.31
N GLY A 85 12.86 -1.24 -7.99
CA GLY A 85 13.60 -2.34 -7.39
C GLY A 85 12.97 -3.70 -7.70
N PHE A 86 13.59 -4.76 -7.21
CA PHE A 86 13.02 -6.11 -7.28
C PHE A 86 11.78 -6.23 -6.39
N ASP A 87 10.86 -7.09 -6.79
CA ASP A 87 9.81 -7.57 -5.89
C ASP A 87 10.42 -8.45 -4.80
N CYS A 88 9.89 -8.38 -3.58
CA CYS A 88 10.25 -9.34 -2.56
C CYS A 88 9.81 -10.75 -2.96
N PRO A 89 10.51 -11.82 -2.53
CA PRO A 89 10.18 -13.18 -2.93
C PRO A 89 8.73 -13.52 -2.65
N LEU A 90 7.99 -13.91 -3.68
CA LEU A 90 6.57 -14.26 -3.61
C LEU A 90 6.21 -15.38 -4.58
N SER A 91 5.13 -16.07 -4.28
CA SER A 91 4.50 -17.03 -5.21
C SER A 91 3.21 -16.39 -5.72
N PRO A 92 3.14 -16.02 -7.02
CA PRO A 92 1.95 -15.41 -7.59
C PRO A 92 0.73 -16.29 -7.42
N SER A 93 -0.44 -15.67 -7.29
CA SER A 93 -1.70 -16.42 -7.30
C SER A 93 -1.88 -17.15 -8.63
N LYS A 94 -2.46 -18.36 -8.56
CA LYS A 94 -2.76 -19.14 -9.77
C LYS A 94 -3.76 -18.37 -10.64
N GLN A 95 -3.54 -18.38 -11.94
CA GLN A 95 -4.51 -17.86 -12.89
C GLN A 95 -5.76 -18.77 -12.90
N VAL A 96 -6.92 -18.16 -12.85
CA VAL A 96 -8.22 -18.84 -12.84
C VAL A 96 -9.07 -18.31 -14.00
N ASN A 97 -9.61 -19.20 -14.80
CA ASN A 97 -10.60 -18.86 -15.82
C ASN A 97 -11.98 -18.90 -15.14
N TYR A 98 -12.44 -17.74 -14.71
CA TYR A 98 -13.77 -17.56 -14.14
C TYR A 98 -14.82 -17.37 -15.26
N PRO A 99 -16.07 -17.83 -15.11
CA PRO A 99 -17.11 -17.64 -16.13
C PRO A 99 -17.33 -16.17 -16.50
N ASP A 100 -17.57 -15.91 -17.76
CA ASP A 100 -17.91 -14.60 -18.32
C ASP A 100 -16.93 -13.45 -18.00
N MET A 101 -15.65 -13.78 -17.84
CA MET A 101 -14.61 -12.75 -17.64
C MET A 101 -14.58 -11.74 -18.78
N THR A 102 -14.45 -10.47 -18.42
CA THR A 102 -14.22 -9.39 -19.39
C THR A 102 -12.84 -9.53 -20.06
N PRO A 103 -12.64 -8.96 -21.26
CA PRO A 103 -11.36 -9.06 -21.97
C PRO A 103 -10.16 -8.52 -21.16
N GLN A 104 -10.37 -7.49 -20.33
CA GLN A 104 -9.33 -6.87 -19.48
C GLN A 104 -9.09 -7.59 -18.15
N ALA A 105 -9.99 -8.49 -17.74
CA ALA A 105 -9.97 -9.07 -16.40
C ALA A 105 -8.65 -9.77 -16.05
N GLN A 106 -8.12 -10.61 -16.94
CA GLN A 106 -6.87 -11.33 -16.69
C GLN A 106 -5.67 -10.37 -16.55
N ARG A 107 -5.67 -9.27 -17.31
CA ARG A 107 -4.65 -8.23 -17.18
C ARG A 107 -4.72 -7.54 -15.82
N ILE A 108 -5.91 -7.11 -15.40
CA ILE A 108 -6.15 -6.49 -14.10
C ILE A 108 -5.72 -7.42 -12.97
N ILE A 109 -6.16 -8.69 -13.01
CA ILE A 109 -5.85 -9.69 -11.99
C ILE A 109 -4.35 -9.99 -11.95
N SER A 110 -3.67 -10.07 -13.10
CA SER A 110 -2.23 -10.33 -13.13
C SER A 110 -1.43 -9.25 -12.40
N TYR A 111 -1.81 -7.99 -12.54
CA TYR A 111 -1.19 -6.90 -11.78
C TYR A 111 -1.57 -6.95 -10.29
N PHE A 112 -2.85 -7.18 -9.97
CA PHE A 112 -3.33 -7.19 -8.59
C PHE A 112 -2.82 -8.39 -7.78
N ALA A 113 -2.68 -9.54 -8.42
CA ALA A 113 -2.25 -10.80 -7.81
C ALA A 113 -0.74 -11.10 -7.99
N SER A 114 0.06 -10.09 -8.35
CA SER A 114 1.51 -10.21 -8.58
C SER A 114 1.91 -11.26 -9.63
N GLY A 115 1.04 -11.47 -10.60
CA GLY A 115 1.26 -12.41 -11.71
C GLY A 115 1.90 -11.80 -12.94
N ALA A 116 2.33 -10.53 -12.91
CA ALA A 116 2.86 -9.79 -14.05
C ALA A 116 4.31 -10.18 -14.43
N GLY A 117 4.96 -11.08 -13.66
CA GLY A 117 6.27 -11.60 -13.99
C GLY A 117 7.43 -10.65 -13.71
N THR A 118 7.28 -9.76 -12.73
CA THR A 118 8.35 -8.85 -12.29
C THR A 118 9.52 -9.62 -11.65
N PRO A 119 10.77 -9.15 -11.83
CA PRO A 119 11.93 -9.82 -11.24
C PRO A 119 11.87 -9.79 -9.71
N GLN A 120 12.23 -10.89 -9.06
CA GLN A 120 12.22 -11.06 -7.61
C GLN A 120 13.64 -11.22 -7.06
N SER A 121 13.87 -10.69 -5.87
CA SER A 121 15.10 -10.85 -5.10
C SER A 121 14.81 -10.65 -3.61
N GLU A 122 15.64 -11.19 -2.73
CA GLU A 122 15.66 -10.77 -1.33
C GLU A 122 16.15 -9.33 -1.16
N ASP A 123 16.98 -8.82 -2.10
CA ASP A 123 17.34 -7.39 -2.17
C ASP A 123 16.17 -6.58 -2.72
N CYS A 124 15.13 -6.41 -1.89
CA CYS A 124 13.86 -5.83 -2.28
C CYS A 124 13.38 -4.69 -1.36
N LEU A 125 14.14 -4.32 -0.32
CA LEU A 125 13.75 -3.28 0.63
C LEU A 125 13.95 -1.89 0.04
N THR A 126 13.13 -1.57 -0.95
CA THR A 126 13.16 -0.32 -1.71
C THR A 126 11.82 0.41 -1.65
N LEU A 127 11.86 1.70 -1.91
CA LEU A 127 10.69 2.56 -2.05
C LEU A 127 10.77 3.39 -3.33
N ASN A 128 9.64 3.95 -3.74
CA ASN A 128 9.52 4.85 -4.88
C ASN A 128 8.86 6.15 -4.45
N ILE A 129 9.24 7.27 -5.07
CA ILE A 129 8.72 8.60 -4.75
C ILE A 129 8.31 9.31 -6.03
N TRP A 130 7.13 9.93 -6.01
CA TRP A 130 6.60 10.81 -7.05
C TRP A 130 6.28 12.16 -6.44
N ALA A 131 6.85 13.22 -7.02
CA ALA A 131 6.64 14.59 -6.55
C ALA A 131 6.79 15.60 -7.69
N LYS A 132 6.01 16.67 -7.65
CA LYS A 132 6.29 17.85 -8.49
C LYS A 132 7.54 18.57 -7.96
N PRO A 133 8.37 19.13 -8.85
CA PRO A 133 9.54 19.90 -8.43
C PRO A 133 9.13 21.02 -7.48
N THR A 134 9.98 21.27 -6.50
CA THR A 134 9.84 22.42 -5.59
C THR A 134 10.76 23.55 -6.01
N ASN A 135 10.33 24.79 -5.76
CA ASN A 135 11.23 25.91 -5.82
C ASN A 135 12.18 25.83 -4.60
N LYS A 136 13.49 25.68 -4.83
CA LYS A 136 14.51 25.59 -3.76
C LYS A 136 14.53 26.80 -2.81
N LEU A 137 13.81 27.88 -3.15
CA LEU A 137 13.68 29.10 -2.34
C LEU A 137 12.44 29.07 -1.41
N GLN A 138 11.59 28.04 -1.49
CA GLN A 138 10.42 27.91 -0.64
C GLN A 138 10.55 26.69 0.29
N PRO A 139 10.03 26.78 1.54
CA PRO A 139 10.00 25.63 2.43
C PRO A 139 9.25 24.46 1.81
N SER A 140 9.73 23.27 2.07
CA SER A 140 9.05 22.03 1.81
C SER A 140 7.82 21.93 2.71
N ASN A 141 6.62 21.78 2.16
CA ASN A 141 5.38 21.72 2.95
C ASN A 141 4.29 20.83 2.34
N LYS A 142 4.64 20.04 1.30
CA LYS A 142 3.66 19.16 0.66
C LYS A 142 3.30 18.01 1.59
N PRO A 143 2.01 17.65 1.70
CA PRO A 143 1.62 16.44 2.39
C PRO A 143 2.23 15.22 1.71
N VAL A 144 2.51 14.20 2.52
CA VAL A 144 3.16 12.97 2.10
C VAL A 144 2.23 11.80 2.36
N ILE A 145 2.00 10.98 1.34
CA ILE A 145 1.24 9.73 1.47
C ILE A 145 2.19 8.57 1.24
N VAL A 146 2.40 7.75 2.27
CA VAL A 146 3.21 6.52 2.19
C VAL A 146 2.27 5.33 2.10
N PHE A 147 2.32 4.60 0.98
CA PHE A 147 1.37 3.53 0.69
C PHE A 147 1.99 2.14 0.86
N PHE A 148 1.28 1.27 1.58
CA PHE A 148 1.56 -0.15 1.76
C PHE A 148 0.58 -0.97 0.93
N TYR A 149 1.09 -1.77 -0.01
CA TYR A 149 0.26 -2.64 -0.83
C TYR A 149 -0.40 -3.77 -0.03
N GLY A 150 -1.49 -4.29 -0.55
CA GLY A 150 -2.17 -5.46 -0.03
C GLY A 150 -1.63 -6.78 -0.60
N GLY A 151 -2.40 -7.87 -0.43
CA GLY A 151 -2.04 -9.20 -0.92
C GLY A 151 -1.89 -10.23 0.19
N ARG A 152 -2.62 -10.06 1.28
CA ARG A 152 -2.69 -11.02 2.41
C ARG A 152 -1.33 -11.28 3.09
N PHE A 153 -0.38 -10.35 3.00
CA PHE A 153 1.01 -10.54 3.44
C PHE A 153 1.77 -11.67 2.71
N ALA A 154 1.25 -12.20 1.63
CA ALA A 154 1.83 -13.32 0.89
C ALA A 154 2.22 -12.99 -0.55
N ILE A 155 1.57 -11.98 -1.13
CA ILE A 155 1.83 -11.42 -2.46
C ILE A 155 1.79 -9.89 -2.39
N GLY A 156 2.00 -9.23 -3.50
CA GLY A 156 2.02 -7.76 -3.61
C GLY A 156 3.42 -7.23 -3.92
N ASN A 157 3.48 -6.08 -4.56
CA ASN A 157 4.70 -5.40 -4.95
C ASN A 157 4.41 -3.94 -5.31
N THR A 158 5.45 -3.12 -5.44
CA THR A 158 5.33 -1.73 -5.90
C THR A 158 5.54 -1.58 -7.42
N ASN A 159 5.89 -2.63 -8.13
CA ASN A 159 6.03 -2.63 -9.60
C ASN A 159 4.67 -2.65 -10.31
N SER A 160 3.59 -2.95 -9.60
CA SER A 160 2.24 -2.96 -10.15
C SER A 160 1.81 -1.54 -10.56
N PRO A 161 1.26 -1.34 -11.77
CA PRO A 161 0.74 -0.04 -12.20
C PRO A 161 -0.43 0.45 -11.33
N PHE A 162 -1.09 -0.43 -10.56
CA PHE A 162 -2.10 -0.04 -9.57
C PHE A 162 -1.61 1.04 -8.59
N TYR A 163 -0.33 1.00 -8.24
CA TYR A 163 0.26 1.83 -7.18
C TYR A 163 1.20 2.90 -7.72
N ASN A 164 1.18 3.17 -9.02
CA ASN A 164 2.01 4.22 -9.61
C ASN A 164 1.48 5.60 -9.18
N GLY A 165 2.29 6.33 -8.43
CA GLY A 165 1.91 7.61 -7.82
C GLY A 165 1.89 8.80 -8.74
N LYS A 166 2.32 8.67 -10.02
CA LYS A 166 2.52 9.81 -10.94
C LYS A 166 1.26 10.64 -11.16
N TYR A 167 0.11 9.99 -11.39
CA TYR A 167 -1.15 10.71 -11.66
C TYR A 167 -1.70 11.38 -10.41
N PHE A 168 -1.54 10.76 -9.25
CA PHE A 168 -1.97 11.36 -8.00
C PHE A 168 -1.08 12.57 -7.65
N ALA A 169 0.24 12.45 -7.74
CA ALA A 169 1.16 13.56 -7.52
C ALA A 169 0.97 14.69 -8.56
N ASP A 170 0.57 14.36 -9.81
CA ASP A 170 0.29 15.36 -10.82
C ASP A 170 -1.03 16.10 -10.56
N ALA A 171 -2.09 15.39 -10.19
CA ALA A 171 -3.41 15.97 -9.96
C ALA A 171 -3.46 16.81 -8.66
N GLN A 172 -2.75 16.36 -7.63
CA GLN A 172 -2.71 17.00 -6.30
C GLN A 172 -1.25 17.34 -5.96
N ASP A 173 -1.00 18.42 -5.27
CA ASP A 173 0.38 18.80 -4.91
C ASP A 173 0.85 18.02 -3.65
N VAL A 174 0.94 16.70 -3.78
CA VAL A 174 1.35 15.74 -2.74
C VAL A 174 2.61 14.99 -3.14
N VAL A 175 3.36 14.52 -2.17
CA VAL A 175 4.42 13.52 -2.37
C VAL A 175 3.81 12.14 -2.15
N VAL A 176 3.87 11.29 -3.17
CA VAL A 176 3.41 9.89 -3.08
C VAL A 176 4.61 8.98 -2.96
N VAL A 177 4.56 8.08 -1.97
CA VAL A 177 5.60 7.09 -1.71
C VAL A 177 4.97 5.70 -1.70
N THR A 178 5.58 4.74 -2.40
CA THR A 178 5.18 3.33 -2.30
C THR A 178 6.35 2.49 -1.78
N VAL A 179 6.06 1.51 -0.94
CA VAL A 179 7.08 0.77 -0.18
C VAL A 179 6.99 -0.71 -0.46
N ASN A 180 8.09 -1.33 -0.90
CA ASN A 180 8.26 -2.78 -0.83
C ASN A 180 8.63 -3.19 0.60
N TYR A 181 8.08 -4.30 1.07
CA TYR A 181 8.36 -4.87 2.39
C TYR A 181 8.31 -6.40 2.30
N ARG A 182 9.02 -7.10 3.19
CA ARG A 182 9.03 -8.56 3.20
C ARG A 182 7.65 -9.13 3.52
N ILE A 183 7.29 -10.15 2.80
CA ILE A 183 6.02 -10.88 2.89
C ILE A 183 6.28 -12.37 3.07
N ASN A 184 5.22 -13.16 3.25
CA ASN A 184 5.25 -14.61 3.48
C ASN A 184 6.30 -15.02 4.53
N ILE A 185 6.99 -16.15 4.38
CA ILE A 185 8.00 -16.64 5.31
C ILE A 185 9.15 -15.65 5.54
N PHE A 186 9.52 -14.82 4.55
CA PHE A 186 10.60 -13.85 4.71
C PHE A 186 10.21 -12.67 5.59
N GLY A 187 8.92 -12.31 5.62
CA GLY A 187 8.36 -11.26 6.47
C GLY A 187 7.81 -11.76 7.79
N PHE A 188 7.35 -13.02 7.84
CA PHE A 188 6.61 -13.57 8.99
C PHE A 188 7.03 -15.02 9.27
N PRO A 189 8.33 -15.27 9.55
CA PRO A 189 8.87 -16.63 9.59
C PRO A 189 8.34 -17.47 10.76
N GLY A 190 8.02 -16.89 11.90
CA GLY A 190 7.60 -17.64 13.09
C GLY A 190 8.73 -18.37 13.82
N ILE A 191 9.95 -17.87 13.73
CA ILE A 191 11.14 -18.47 14.36
C ILE A 191 11.07 -18.27 15.87
N PRO A 192 11.12 -19.34 16.68
CA PRO A 192 11.13 -19.22 18.13
C PRO A 192 12.30 -18.39 18.64
N GLY A 193 12.04 -17.50 19.60
CA GLY A 193 13.07 -16.68 20.26
C GLY A 193 13.68 -15.58 19.39
N GLN A 194 13.22 -15.39 18.14
CA GLN A 194 13.68 -14.32 17.27
C GLN A 194 12.63 -13.20 17.16
N PRO A 195 13.03 -11.96 16.77
CA PRO A 195 12.11 -10.89 16.47
C PRO A 195 11.09 -11.31 15.41
N GLN A 196 9.81 -11.04 15.67
CA GLN A 196 8.71 -11.38 14.77
C GLN A 196 8.33 -10.21 13.87
N ASN A 197 7.40 -10.46 12.94
CA ASN A 197 6.74 -9.43 12.12
C ASN A 197 7.71 -8.54 11.32
N LEU A 198 8.72 -9.17 10.71
CA LEU A 198 9.79 -8.46 10.00
C LEU A 198 9.26 -7.56 8.88
N GLY A 199 8.20 -7.99 8.16
CA GLY A 199 7.56 -7.16 7.15
C GLY A 199 6.91 -5.89 7.70
N LEU A 200 6.35 -5.92 8.92
CA LEU A 200 5.82 -4.72 9.59
C LEU A 200 6.96 -3.83 10.09
N ARG A 201 8.08 -4.42 10.51
CA ARG A 201 9.31 -3.67 10.86
C ARG A 201 9.94 -3.01 9.63
N ASP A 202 9.87 -3.65 8.46
CA ASP A 202 10.32 -3.06 7.19
C ASP A 202 9.50 -1.81 6.85
N GLN A 203 8.18 -1.86 7.04
CA GLN A 203 7.29 -0.70 6.86
C GLN A 203 7.67 0.44 7.81
N ARG A 204 7.97 0.13 9.08
CA ARG A 204 8.45 1.14 10.04
C ARG A 204 9.77 1.77 9.59
N ALA A 205 10.74 0.98 9.19
CA ALA A 205 12.03 1.46 8.71
C ALA A 205 11.89 2.34 7.45
N ALA A 206 10.97 1.99 6.54
CA ALA A 206 10.68 2.80 5.36
C ALA A 206 10.09 4.17 5.74
N VAL A 207 9.14 4.23 6.69
CA VAL A 207 8.57 5.50 7.14
C VAL A 207 9.60 6.34 7.90
N GLU A 208 10.48 5.75 8.68
CA GLU A 208 11.62 6.43 9.32
C GLU A 208 12.55 7.05 8.26
N TRP A 209 12.85 6.30 7.20
CA TRP A 209 13.62 6.82 6.08
C TRP A 209 12.90 7.99 5.38
N VAL A 210 11.60 7.88 5.14
CA VAL A 210 10.77 8.95 4.55
C VAL A 210 10.80 10.19 5.45
N HIS A 211 10.56 10.03 6.74
CA HIS A 211 10.59 11.13 7.70
C HIS A 211 11.94 11.89 7.68
N ALA A 212 13.04 11.15 7.61
CA ALA A 212 14.39 11.75 7.56
C ALA A 212 14.73 12.44 6.23
N ASN A 213 14.09 12.08 5.12
CA ASN A 213 14.55 12.47 3.77
C ASN A 213 13.52 13.22 2.93
N VAL A 214 12.23 13.14 3.25
CA VAL A 214 11.15 13.61 2.37
C VAL A 214 11.19 15.12 2.09
N ALA A 215 11.78 15.91 2.97
CA ALA A 215 12.01 17.34 2.76
C ALA A 215 12.82 17.62 1.48
N SER A 216 13.77 16.75 1.14
CA SER A 216 14.55 16.86 -0.10
C SER A 216 13.70 16.67 -1.37
N PHE A 217 12.58 15.99 -1.25
CA PHE A 217 11.62 15.76 -2.35
C PHE A 217 10.44 16.74 -2.33
N GLY A 218 10.45 17.72 -1.42
CA GLY A 218 9.41 18.72 -1.29
C GLY A 218 8.29 18.35 -0.32
N GLY A 219 8.36 17.21 0.34
CA GLY A 219 7.41 16.78 1.35
C GLY A 219 7.71 17.39 2.72
N ASP A 220 6.69 17.48 3.55
CA ASP A 220 6.77 17.93 4.93
C ASP A 220 6.86 16.70 5.86
N PRO A 221 7.95 16.53 6.62
CA PRO A 221 8.07 15.40 7.56
C PRO A 221 7.01 15.45 8.68
N ASP A 222 6.43 16.61 8.96
CA ASP A 222 5.35 16.78 9.93
C ASP A 222 3.96 16.56 9.32
N LYS A 223 3.87 16.16 8.05
CA LYS A 223 2.62 15.87 7.33
C LYS A 223 2.65 14.51 6.62
N ILE A 224 3.09 13.49 7.32
CA ILE A 224 3.13 12.12 6.78
C ILE A 224 1.83 11.38 7.16
N THR A 225 1.12 10.91 6.14
CA THR A 225 0.00 9.98 6.28
C THR A 225 0.41 8.63 5.72
N ILE A 226 0.27 7.57 6.50
CA ILE A 226 0.38 6.20 5.99
C ILE A 226 -0.98 5.73 5.49
N ALA A 227 -0.95 5.11 4.33
CA ALA A 227 -2.12 4.53 3.67
C ALA A 227 -1.83 3.09 3.27
N GLY A 228 -2.84 2.24 3.24
CA GLY A 228 -2.65 0.87 2.78
C GLY A 228 -3.96 0.16 2.55
N GLN A 229 -4.02 -0.65 1.49
CA GLN A 229 -5.23 -1.37 1.13
C GLN A 229 -5.14 -2.84 1.54
N SER A 230 -6.27 -3.45 1.95
CA SER A 230 -6.32 -4.86 2.34
C SER A 230 -5.33 -5.17 3.47
N SER A 231 -4.41 -6.11 3.32
CA SER A 231 -3.35 -6.36 4.31
C SER A 231 -2.45 -5.13 4.56
N GLY A 232 -2.30 -4.22 3.60
CA GLY A 232 -1.70 -2.90 3.83
C GLY A 232 -2.54 -2.04 4.79
N GLY A 233 -3.87 -2.07 4.67
CA GLY A 233 -4.79 -1.42 5.63
C GLY A 233 -4.71 -2.05 7.03
N VAL A 234 -4.58 -3.38 7.10
CA VAL A 234 -4.29 -4.08 8.38
C VAL A 234 -2.99 -3.56 9.00
N SER A 235 -1.93 -3.40 8.19
CA SER A 235 -0.66 -2.84 8.66
C SER A 235 -0.82 -1.41 9.22
N VAL A 236 -1.61 -0.57 8.55
CA VAL A 236 -1.91 0.80 8.99
C VAL A 236 -2.66 0.80 10.33
N ASP A 237 -3.66 -0.08 10.50
CA ASP A 237 -4.38 -0.16 11.76
C ASP A 237 -3.52 -0.79 12.88
N TYR A 238 -2.70 -1.81 12.59
CA TYR A 238 -1.71 -2.33 13.54
C TYR A 238 -0.70 -1.26 13.99
N TRP A 239 -0.28 -0.38 13.07
CA TRP A 239 0.58 0.76 13.40
C TRP A 239 -0.01 1.62 14.52
N SER A 240 -1.32 1.85 14.51
CA SER A 240 -2.00 2.64 15.53
C SER A 240 -1.89 2.05 16.93
N TYR A 241 -1.82 0.74 17.06
CA TYR A 241 -1.67 0.03 18.33
C TYR A 241 -0.21 -0.15 18.74
N ALA A 242 0.67 -0.41 17.78
CA ALA A 242 2.08 -0.65 18.03
C ALA A 242 2.84 0.62 18.44
N TYR A 243 2.57 1.74 17.77
CA TYR A 243 3.35 2.98 17.94
C TYR A 243 2.55 4.08 18.63
N THR A 244 1.96 3.75 19.79
CA THR A 244 1.09 4.68 20.55
C THR A 244 1.84 5.92 21.08
N LYS A 245 3.15 5.81 21.35
CA LYS A 245 3.97 6.89 21.92
C LYS A 245 4.81 7.62 20.87
N ASP A 246 5.16 6.94 19.79
CA ASP A 246 6.02 7.44 18.73
C ASP A 246 5.49 7.00 17.35
N PRO A 247 4.34 7.52 16.92
CA PRO A 247 3.74 7.13 15.65
C PRO A 247 4.51 7.64 14.42
N ILE A 248 5.31 8.69 14.52
CA ILE A 248 6.07 9.40 13.47
C ILE A 248 5.25 9.78 12.21
N VAL A 249 3.93 9.64 12.27
CA VAL A 249 2.97 9.99 11.22
C VAL A 249 1.82 10.78 11.82
N ASN A 250 1.05 11.48 10.98
CA ASN A 250 0.01 12.41 11.41
C ASN A 250 -1.41 11.93 11.07
N GLY A 251 -1.54 11.00 10.13
CA GLY A 251 -2.81 10.47 9.69
C GLY A 251 -2.74 9.03 9.21
N LEU A 252 -3.87 8.34 9.20
CA LEU A 252 -4.03 6.93 8.86
C LEU A 252 -5.13 6.77 7.83
N ILE A 253 -4.89 6.02 6.74
CA ILE A 253 -5.91 5.67 5.74
C ILE A 253 -5.90 4.16 5.51
N ALA A 254 -7.01 3.47 5.79
CA ALA A 254 -7.12 2.02 5.78
C ALA A 254 -8.29 1.50 4.92
N PRO A 255 -8.19 1.55 3.57
CA PRO A 255 -9.15 0.93 2.67
C PRO A 255 -9.19 -0.59 2.79
N SER A 256 -10.36 -1.15 3.00
CA SER A 256 -10.66 -2.60 2.97
C SER A 256 -9.72 -3.46 3.80
N GLY A 257 -9.26 -2.93 4.96
CA GLY A 257 -8.39 -3.66 5.88
C GLY A 257 -8.28 -3.00 7.24
N ASN A 258 -8.31 -3.80 8.30
CA ASN A 258 -8.21 -3.37 9.69
C ASN A 258 -7.72 -4.51 10.58
N ALA A 259 -7.48 -4.26 11.86
CA ALA A 259 -6.92 -5.23 12.81
C ALA A 259 -7.78 -6.51 13.01
N PHE A 260 -9.04 -6.51 12.57
CA PHE A 260 -9.96 -7.65 12.65
C PHE A 260 -10.08 -8.43 11.33
N SER A 261 -9.43 -7.99 10.25
CA SER A 261 -9.57 -8.61 8.92
C SER A 261 -8.95 -10.00 8.84
N PHE A 262 -8.00 -10.33 9.71
CA PHE A 262 -7.41 -11.66 9.81
C PHE A 262 -7.57 -12.22 11.21
N PRO A 263 -7.93 -13.52 11.37
CA PRO A 263 -7.85 -14.18 12.65
C PRO A 263 -6.39 -14.26 13.12
N LEU A 264 -6.16 -14.07 14.39
CA LEU A 264 -4.83 -14.25 14.97
C LEU A 264 -4.43 -15.74 14.90
N LYS A 265 -3.13 -16.02 14.78
CA LYS A 265 -2.64 -17.40 14.81
C LYS A 265 -2.72 -17.99 16.21
N SER A 266 -3.16 -19.24 16.32
CA SER A 266 -3.07 -20.01 17.56
C SER A 266 -1.60 -20.18 17.97
N PRO A 267 -1.29 -20.18 19.27
CA PRO A 267 0.06 -20.47 19.76
C PRO A 267 0.60 -21.79 19.17
N GLY A 268 1.89 -21.80 18.82
CA GLY A 268 2.58 -22.94 18.21
C GLY A 268 2.36 -23.13 16.70
N VAL A 269 1.33 -22.49 16.08
CA VAL A 269 1.13 -22.58 14.62
C VAL A 269 2.31 -21.96 13.85
N PRO A 270 2.78 -20.75 14.19
CA PRO A 270 3.93 -20.17 13.49
C PRO A 270 5.17 -21.05 13.52
N GLU A 271 5.49 -21.59 14.69
CA GLU A 271 6.63 -22.49 14.89
C GLU A 271 6.49 -23.79 14.08
N ARG A 272 5.30 -24.42 14.08
CA ARG A 272 5.06 -25.62 13.25
C ARG A 272 5.27 -25.34 11.77
N ASN A 273 4.77 -24.20 11.26
CA ASN A 273 4.93 -23.80 9.87
C ASN A 273 6.40 -23.59 9.53
N TRP A 274 7.15 -22.91 10.39
CA TRP A 274 8.59 -22.74 10.26
C TRP A 274 9.31 -24.10 10.21
N ASN A 275 9.08 -24.98 11.19
CA ASN A 275 9.70 -26.28 11.29
C ASN A 275 9.38 -27.18 10.07
N THR A 276 8.19 -27.03 9.49
CA THR A 276 7.82 -27.73 8.24
C THR A 276 8.74 -27.30 7.08
N VAL A 277 9.02 -26.01 6.96
CA VAL A 277 9.94 -25.50 5.92
C VAL A 277 11.38 -25.93 6.20
N VAL A 278 11.83 -25.80 7.46
CA VAL A 278 13.16 -26.25 7.93
C VAL A 278 13.40 -27.72 7.55
N GLY A 279 12.43 -28.60 7.80
CA GLY A 279 12.51 -30.01 7.41
C GLY A 279 12.53 -30.21 5.91
N ALA A 280 11.72 -29.44 5.15
CA ALA A 280 11.64 -29.55 3.69
C ALA A 280 12.93 -29.14 2.96
N VAL A 281 13.75 -28.28 3.57
CA VAL A 281 15.04 -27.82 3.02
C VAL A 281 16.25 -28.49 3.70
N ASN A 282 16.04 -29.58 4.46
CA ASN A 282 17.05 -30.41 5.12
C ASN A 282 17.91 -29.66 6.17
N CYS A 283 17.34 -28.66 6.86
CA CYS A 283 18.01 -27.94 7.94
C CYS A 283 17.64 -28.45 9.36
N ALA A 284 16.73 -29.45 9.47
CA ALA A 284 16.20 -29.88 10.76
C ALA A 284 17.24 -30.47 11.73
N ASP A 285 18.23 -31.16 11.19
CA ASP A 285 19.29 -31.83 11.96
C ASP A 285 20.57 -30.96 12.13
N SER A 286 20.51 -29.68 11.73
CA SER A 286 21.64 -28.77 11.85
C SER A 286 21.80 -28.31 13.29
N GLU A 287 23.03 -28.19 13.77
CA GLU A 287 23.34 -27.66 15.10
C GLU A 287 22.83 -26.22 15.26
N ASP A 288 22.99 -25.39 14.23
CA ASP A 288 22.38 -24.06 14.10
C ASP A 288 21.41 -24.04 12.90
N VAL A 289 20.13 -24.24 13.18
CA VAL A 289 19.05 -24.25 12.20
C VAL A 289 18.97 -22.91 11.47
N LEU A 290 19.16 -21.79 12.16
CA LEU A 290 19.02 -20.46 11.56
C LEU A 290 20.18 -20.19 10.59
N ALA A 291 21.42 -20.58 10.95
CA ALA A 291 22.57 -20.48 10.06
C ALA A 291 22.36 -21.33 8.81
N CYS A 292 21.91 -22.59 8.96
CA CYS A 292 21.57 -23.46 7.82
C CYS A 292 20.53 -22.78 6.90
N MET A 293 19.43 -22.29 7.44
CA MET A 293 18.35 -21.62 6.68
C MET A 293 18.83 -20.35 5.97
N ARG A 294 19.87 -19.69 6.46
CA ARG A 294 20.49 -18.52 5.82
C ARG A 294 21.35 -18.88 4.59
N GLU A 295 21.84 -20.09 4.53
CA GLU A 295 22.65 -20.61 3.40
C GLU A 295 21.79 -21.21 2.27
N VAL A 296 20.54 -21.64 2.56
CA VAL A 296 19.62 -22.20 1.55
C VAL A 296 19.27 -21.14 0.50
N ASP A 297 19.21 -21.54 -0.79
CA ASP A 297 18.70 -20.66 -1.84
C ASP A 297 17.26 -20.19 -1.47
N TRP A 298 17.01 -18.90 -1.54
CA TRP A 298 15.70 -18.32 -1.19
C TRP A 298 14.55 -18.90 -2.04
N LYS A 299 14.84 -19.38 -3.25
CA LYS A 299 13.85 -20.01 -4.13
C LYS A 299 13.36 -21.33 -3.56
N ASP A 300 14.25 -22.09 -2.93
CA ASP A 300 13.90 -23.36 -2.29
C ASP A 300 13.11 -23.12 -1.01
N ILE A 301 13.51 -22.12 -0.20
CA ILE A 301 12.72 -21.68 0.96
C ILE A 301 11.32 -21.24 0.53
N LYS A 302 11.22 -20.42 -0.53
CA LYS A 302 9.95 -19.95 -1.08
C LYS A 302 9.07 -21.12 -1.56
N ALA A 303 9.64 -22.07 -2.26
CA ALA A 303 8.92 -23.27 -2.75
C ALA A 303 8.41 -24.13 -1.59
N ALA A 304 9.25 -24.38 -0.58
CA ALA A 304 8.89 -25.10 0.62
C ALA A 304 7.78 -24.38 1.41
N ALA A 305 7.87 -23.06 1.57
CA ALA A 305 6.86 -22.26 2.23
C ALA A 305 5.51 -22.26 1.50
N ALA A 306 5.53 -22.25 0.16
CA ALA A 306 4.31 -22.34 -0.65
C ALA A 306 3.62 -23.71 -0.55
N ALA A 307 4.32 -24.77 -0.17
CA ALA A 307 3.79 -26.11 0.06
C ALA A 307 3.16 -26.28 1.46
N VAL A 308 3.42 -25.38 2.42
CA VAL A 308 2.79 -25.42 3.75
C VAL A 308 1.29 -25.17 3.59
N ARG A 309 0.47 -26.05 4.14
CA ARG A 309 -0.99 -25.92 4.05
C ARG A 309 -1.47 -24.64 4.72
N PRO A 310 -2.33 -23.86 4.04
CA PRO A 310 -2.93 -22.67 4.63
C PRO A 310 -3.74 -23.01 5.87
N THR A 311 -3.85 -22.04 6.78
CA THR A 311 -4.74 -22.13 7.93
C THR A 311 -6.21 -22.18 7.47
N SER A 312 -7.04 -23.03 8.07
CA SER A 312 -8.47 -23.06 7.78
C SER A 312 -9.14 -21.74 8.17
N SER A 313 -10.12 -21.31 7.39
CA SER A 313 -10.94 -20.13 7.64
C SER A 313 -12.40 -20.51 7.80
N SER A 314 -13.13 -19.78 8.63
CA SER A 314 -14.60 -19.89 8.74
C SER A 314 -15.31 -19.39 7.47
N SER A 315 -14.65 -18.61 6.63
CA SER A 315 -15.20 -18.09 5.38
C SER A 315 -14.56 -18.78 4.17
N VAL A 316 -15.39 -19.27 3.26
CA VAL A 316 -14.95 -19.86 1.97
C VAL A 316 -14.30 -18.85 1.03
N LEU A 317 -14.53 -17.54 1.26
CA LEU A 317 -13.94 -16.44 0.50
C LEU A 317 -12.61 -15.95 1.10
N ARG A 318 -12.35 -16.24 2.39
CA ARG A 318 -11.16 -15.79 3.10
C ARG A 318 -10.07 -16.85 3.05
N SER A 319 -9.14 -16.73 2.12
CA SER A 319 -7.93 -17.56 2.10
C SER A 319 -6.86 -16.95 3.01
N ILE A 320 -6.50 -17.65 4.08
CA ILE A 320 -5.51 -17.22 5.07
C ILE A 320 -4.19 -17.89 4.75
N PRO A 321 -3.10 -17.15 4.44
CA PRO A 321 -1.81 -17.75 4.13
C PRO A 321 -1.18 -18.41 5.36
N SER A 322 -0.21 -19.30 5.15
CA SER A 322 0.50 -19.98 6.24
C SER A 322 1.45 -19.04 7.00
N PHE A 323 1.98 -18.01 6.31
CA PHE A 323 2.90 -17.02 6.86
C PHE A 323 2.28 -15.61 6.76
N TYR A 324 1.89 -15.02 7.89
CA TYR A 324 1.32 -13.70 8.04
C TYR A 324 1.54 -13.20 9.48
N PRO A 325 1.22 -11.97 9.85
CA PRO A 325 1.53 -11.40 11.17
C PRO A 325 1.21 -12.31 12.35
N ILE A 326 2.08 -12.27 13.35
CA ILE A 326 2.12 -13.16 14.51
C ILE A 326 2.02 -12.32 15.78
N VAL A 327 1.24 -12.76 16.76
CA VAL A 327 1.18 -12.10 18.07
C VAL A 327 2.55 -12.13 18.73
N ASP A 328 3.13 -10.93 18.93
CA ASP A 328 4.42 -10.72 19.59
C ASP A 328 4.33 -9.78 20.80
N ASN A 329 3.15 -9.18 21.06
CA ASN A 329 2.90 -8.17 22.08
C ASN A 329 3.75 -6.89 21.94
N GLU A 330 4.34 -6.68 20.77
CA GLU A 330 5.14 -5.49 20.44
C GLU A 330 4.51 -4.74 19.26
N ILE A 331 4.18 -5.45 18.18
CA ILE A 331 3.57 -4.91 16.96
C ILE A 331 2.17 -5.49 16.76
N VAL A 332 2.00 -6.78 17.03
CA VAL A 332 0.72 -7.48 16.89
C VAL A 332 0.26 -7.98 18.26
N PHE A 333 -0.96 -7.60 18.64
CA PHE A 333 -1.51 -7.84 19.97
C PHE A 333 -2.61 -8.91 19.95
N PRO A 334 -2.85 -9.61 21.08
CA PRO A 334 -3.81 -10.69 21.13
C PRO A 334 -5.27 -10.23 21.25
N ASP A 335 -5.54 -8.98 21.66
CA ASP A 335 -6.89 -8.49 21.97
C ASP A 335 -7.11 -7.04 21.53
N TYR A 336 -7.46 -6.87 20.25
CA TYR A 336 -7.79 -5.57 19.70
C TYR A 336 -9.15 -5.02 20.17
N VAL A 337 -10.05 -5.88 20.68
CA VAL A 337 -11.33 -5.44 21.25
C VAL A 337 -11.08 -4.62 22.52
N SER A 338 -10.32 -5.17 23.45
CA SER A 338 -9.95 -4.48 24.69
C SER A 338 -9.09 -3.24 24.42
N LEU A 339 -8.11 -3.34 23.51
CA LEU A 339 -7.27 -2.19 23.15
C LEU A 339 -8.09 -1.04 22.58
N THR A 340 -9.04 -1.31 21.66
CA THR A 340 -9.93 -0.30 21.10
C THR A 340 -10.82 0.32 22.18
N LYS A 341 -11.48 -0.52 22.99
CA LYS A 341 -12.37 -0.08 24.07
C LYS A 341 -11.67 0.82 25.09
N ASN A 342 -10.44 0.46 25.45
CA ASN A 342 -9.64 1.20 26.43
C ASN A 342 -8.94 2.43 25.83
N GLY A 343 -9.04 2.64 24.53
CA GLY A 343 -8.35 3.71 23.83
C GLY A 343 -6.83 3.53 23.78
N SER A 344 -6.34 2.28 23.84
CA SER A 344 -4.93 1.94 23.80
C SER A 344 -4.41 1.93 22.35
N PHE A 345 -4.55 3.06 21.65
CA PHE A 345 -4.06 3.29 20.30
C PHE A 345 -3.56 4.74 20.16
N ALA A 346 -2.70 5.01 19.18
CA ALA A 346 -2.22 6.35 18.85
C ALA A 346 -3.41 7.26 18.52
N LYS A 347 -3.44 8.46 19.09
CA LYS A 347 -4.55 9.41 18.93
C LYS A 347 -4.48 10.15 17.58
N LEU A 348 -4.33 9.38 16.52
CA LEU A 348 -4.25 9.86 15.14
C LEU A 348 -5.59 9.75 14.43
N PRO A 349 -5.98 10.78 13.66
CA PRO A 349 -7.14 10.69 12.78
C PRO A 349 -7.02 9.54 11.78
N ILE A 350 -8.16 8.93 11.43
CA ILE A 350 -8.19 7.78 10.54
C ILE A 350 -9.36 7.86 9.55
N LEU A 351 -9.08 7.50 8.29
CA LEU A 351 -10.08 7.25 7.26
C LEU A 351 -10.16 5.74 7.00
N PHE A 352 -11.25 5.12 7.38
CA PHE A 352 -11.59 3.75 6.99
C PHE A 352 -12.45 3.74 5.73
N GLY A 353 -12.43 2.65 5.00
CA GLY A 353 -13.34 2.44 3.89
C GLY A 353 -13.43 0.99 3.47
N ASN A 354 -14.43 0.69 2.64
CA ASN A 354 -14.53 -0.59 1.95
C ASN A 354 -15.37 -0.45 0.67
N ASN A 355 -15.23 -1.43 -0.21
CA ASN A 355 -16.01 -1.53 -1.43
C ASN A 355 -17.35 -2.21 -1.17
N ASN A 356 -18.36 -1.90 -1.99
CA ASN A 356 -19.71 -2.43 -1.81
C ASN A 356 -19.81 -3.92 -2.16
N ASN A 357 -18.98 -4.41 -3.05
CA ASN A 357 -18.99 -5.79 -3.58
C ASN A 357 -17.62 -6.46 -3.38
N GLU A 358 -17.05 -6.38 -2.18
CA GLU A 358 -15.71 -6.89 -1.86
C GLU A 358 -15.46 -8.32 -2.39
N ASP A 359 -16.47 -9.16 -2.36
CA ASP A 359 -16.43 -10.56 -2.80
C ASP A 359 -16.20 -10.72 -4.31
N GLY A 360 -16.46 -9.68 -5.12
CA GLY A 360 -16.31 -9.75 -6.57
C GLY A 360 -14.94 -10.25 -7.04
N TYR A 361 -13.86 -9.86 -6.35
CA TYR A 361 -12.54 -10.44 -6.58
C TYR A 361 -12.39 -11.85 -5.98
N TYR A 362 -12.83 -12.06 -4.75
CA TYR A 362 -12.60 -13.31 -4.01
C TYR A 362 -13.37 -14.52 -4.56
N ARG A 363 -14.44 -14.29 -5.31
CA ARG A 363 -15.15 -15.36 -6.05
C ARG A 363 -14.26 -16.08 -7.04
N ILE A 364 -13.29 -15.38 -7.64
CA ILE A 364 -12.39 -15.96 -8.65
C ILE A 364 -11.47 -17.03 -8.06
N PRO A 365 -10.63 -16.77 -7.03
CA PRO A 365 -9.84 -17.82 -6.40
C PRO A 365 -10.71 -18.91 -5.71
N ALA A 366 -11.87 -18.56 -5.16
CA ALA A 366 -12.80 -19.55 -4.59
C ALA A 366 -13.27 -20.55 -5.67
N TYR A 367 -13.69 -20.04 -6.84
CA TYR A 367 -14.07 -20.87 -7.98
C TYR A 367 -12.91 -21.76 -8.46
N GLY A 368 -11.69 -21.23 -8.51
CA GLY A 368 -10.47 -22.00 -8.83
C GLY A 368 -10.20 -23.17 -7.86
N ASN A 369 -10.75 -23.08 -6.65
CA ASN A 369 -10.72 -24.15 -5.63
C ASN A 369 -12.00 -25.00 -5.61
N GLY A 370 -12.89 -24.86 -6.61
CA GLY A 370 -14.14 -25.62 -6.73
C GLY A 370 -15.26 -25.12 -5.80
N VAL A 371 -15.16 -23.88 -5.29
CA VAL A 371 -16.13 -23.31 -4.33
C VAL A 371 -16.95 -22.20 -5.01
N VAL A 372 -18.27 -22.31 -4.88
CA VAL A 372 -19.23 -21.25 -5.23
C VAL A 372 -19.91 -20.78 -3.94
N PRO A 373 -19.66 -19.54 -3.48
CA PRO A 373 -20.22 -19.07 -2.22
C PRO A 373 -21.73 -18.84 -2.32
N THR A 374 -22.46 -19.11 -1.24
CA THR A 374 -23.88 -18.75 -1.13
C THR A 374 -24.06 -17.25 -0.86
N PRO A 375 -25.25 -16.65 -1.11
CA PRO A 375 -25.53 -15.26 -0.77
C PRO A 375 -25.27 -14.91 0.70
N GLU A 376 -25.58 -15.82 1.61
CA GLU A 376 -25.37 -15.66 3.06
C GLU A 376 -23.87 -15.62 3.38
N GLN A 377 -23.06 -16.49 2.76
CA GLN A 377 -21.61 -16.50 2.93
C GLN A 377 -20.96 -15.21 2.40
N VAL A 378 -21.48 -14.68 1.29
CA VAL A 378 -21.05 -13.39 0.74
C VAL A 378 -21.37 -12.24 1.71
N THR A 379 -22.61 -12.22 2.23
CA THR A 379 -23.05 -11.20 3.19
C THR A 379 -22.21 -11.27 4.47
N SER A 380 -22.03 -12.45 5.06
CA SER A 380 -21.19 -12.62 6.25
C SER A 380 -19.75 -12.18 5.99
N PHE A 381 -19.17 -12.54 4.84
CA PHE A 381 -17.83 -12.12 4.47
C PHE A 381 -17.68 -10.60 4.43
N LEU A 382 -18.62 -9.87 3.80
CA LEU A 382 -18.61 -8.41 3.73
C LEU A 382 -18.75 -7.77 5.12
N LEU A 383 -19.69 -8.26 5.93
CA LEU A 383 -19.95 -7.74 7.27
C LEU A 383 -18.75 -7.98 8.20
N GLU A 384 -18.29 -9.21 8.30
CA GLU A 384 -17.27 -9.62 9.26
C GLU A 384 -15.86 -9.13 8.89
N SER A 385 -15.56 -9.00 7.59
CA SER A 385 -14.21 -8.64 7.17
C SER A 385 -14.00 -7.13 7.04
N PHE A 386 -15.07 -6.34 6.79
CA PHE A 386 -14.95 -4.94 6.41
C PHE A 386 -15.94 -4.04 7.15
N THR A 387 -17.25 -4.21 6.94
CA THR A 387 -18.25 -3.23 7.40
C THR A 387 -18.26 -3.11 8.91
N CYS A 388 -18.45 -4.21 9.64
CA CYS A 388 -18.60 -4.15 11.09
C CYS A 388 -17.29 -3.81 11.82
N PRO A 389 -16.13 -4.34 11.41
CA PRO A 389 -14.85 -3.89 11.96
C PRO A 389 -14.59 -2.40 11.77
N ASN A 390 -14.86 -1.84 10.58
CA ASN A 390 -14.68 -0.41 10.33
C ASN A 390 -15.57 0.45 11.24
N LEU A 391 -16.84 0.07 11.38
CA LEU A 391 -17.78 0.76 12.28
C LEU A 391 -17.34 0.67 13.75
N TYR A 392 -16.90 -0.52 14.18
CA TYR A 392 -16.40 -0.74 15.54
C TYR A 392 -15.18 0.14 15.83
N GLN A 393 -14.23 0.15 14.91
CA GLN A 393 -13.00 0.93 15.01
C GLN A 393 -13.27 2.45 15.03
N ALA A 394 -14.14 2.93 14.14
CA ALA A 394 -14.50 4.35 14.09
C ALA A 394 -15.25 4.79 15.37
N ASN A 395 -16.16 3.94 15.89
CA ASN A 395 -16.83 4.21 17.15
C ASN A 395 -15.84 4.25 18.33
N GLY A 396 -14.87 3.36 18.36
CA GLY A 396 -13.80 3.38 19.35
C GLY A 396 -13.00 4.68 19.32
N ARG A 397 -12.71 5.24 18.12
CA ARG A 397 -12.06 6.55 17.97
C ARG A 397 -12.98 7.68 18.44
N LEU A 398 -14.25 7.66 18.04
CA LEU A 398 -15.25 8.66 18.47
C LEU A 398 -15.34 8.76 20.00
N VAL A 399 -15.49 7.63 20.69
CA VAL A 399 -15.56 7.57 22.18
C VAL A 399 -14.31 8.16 22.83
N GLN A 400 -13.16 8.06 22.16
CA GLN A 400 -11.88 8.59 22.64
C GLN A 400 -11.57 10.01 22.14
N GLY A 401 -12.52 10.66 21.46
CA GLY A 401 -12.35 12.03 20.91
C GLY A 401 -11.37 12.12 19.75
N VAL A 402 -11.09 11.03 19.06
CA VAL A 402 -10.19 10.98 17.90
C VAL A 402 -11.03 11.03 16.62
N PRO A 403 -10.76 11.96 15.69
CA PRO A 403 -11.49 12.04 14.44
C PRO A 403 -11.36 10.76 13.60
N ALA A 404 -12.49 10.29 13.09
CA ALA A 404 -12.55 9.19 12.15
C ALA A 404 -13.54 9.52 11.03
N TRP A 405 -13.32 8.97 9.85
CA TRP A 405 -14.24 9.01 8.72
C TRP A 405 -14.41 7.60 8.18
N ILE A 406 -15.58 7.34 7.58
CA ILE A 406 -15.85 6.07 6.91
C ILE A 406 -16.43 6.34 5.54
N TYR A 407 -15.92 5.63 4.51
CA TYR A 407 -16.55 5.61 3.20
C TYR A 407 -16.94 4.20 2.76
N ARG A 408 -17.90 4.13 1.83
CA ARG A 408 -18.23 2.93 1.06
C ARG A 408 -18.23 3.27 -0.42
N TYR A 409 -17.47 2.53 -1.21
CA TYR A 409 -17.28 2.76 -2.63
C TYR A 409 -18.16 1.82 -3.46
N PHE A 410 -18.89 2.36 -4.44
CA PHE A 410 -19.88 1.64 -5.25
C PHE A 410 -19.53 1.58 -6.73
N GLY A 411 -18.49 2.28 -7.19
CA GLY A 411 -18.22 2.44 -8.61
C GLY A 411 -18.07 1.11 -9.34
N ASP A 412 -18.86 0.94 -10.40
CA ASP A 412 -18.88 -0.22 -11.29
C ASP A 412 -18.64 0.25 -12.73
N TRP A 413 -17.39 0.30 -13.13
CA TRP A 413 -16.95 0.87 -14.40
C TRP A 413 -16.58 -0.22 -15.38
N ASP A 414 -17.07 -0.12 -16.63
CA ASP A 414 -16.87 -1.12 -17.68
C ASP A 414 -15.39 -1.47 -17.90
N ASN A 415 -14.49 -0.48 -17.83
CA ASN A 415 -13.06 -0.68 -18.04
C ASN A 415 -12.33 -1.38 -16.88
N THR A 416 -12.91 -1.42 -15.67
CA THR A 416 -12.31 -2.09 -14.52
C THR A 416 -13.05 -3.35 -14.10
N ARG A 417 -14.21 -3.65 -14.71
CA ARG A 417 -15.04 -4.83 -14.39
C ARG A 417 -14.30 -6.13 -14.72
N LEU A 418 -14.31 -7.11 -13.79
CA LEU A 418 -13.68 -8.41 -13.99
C LEU A 418 -14.63 -9.41 -14.67
N PHE A 419 -15.90 -9.37 -14.34
CA PHE A 419 -17.01 -10.11 -14.95
C PHE A 419 -18.30 -9.31 -14.72
N PRO A 420 -19.43 -9.60 -15.39
CA PRO A 420 -20.62 -8.74 -15.41
C PRO A 420 -21.15 -8.30 -14.05
N THR A 421 -21.00 -9.12 -13.02
CA THR A 421 -21.49 -8.84 -11.65
C THR A 421 -20.37 -8.59 -10.65
N SER A 422 -19.13 -8.34 -11.09
CA SER A 422 -18.01 -8.07 -10.18
C SER A 422 -18.18 -6.79 -9.37
N GLY A 423 -18.84 -5.79 -9.92
CA GLY A 423 -19.18 -4.53 -9.26
C GLY A 423 -17.97 -3.82 -8.65
N ALA A 424 -18.19 -3.15 -7.54
CA ALA A 424 -17.15 -2.51 -6.73
C ALA A 424 -16.39 -3.57 -5.90
N TYR A 425 -15.57 -4.39 -6.57
CA TYR A 425 -14.82 -5.49 -5.97
C TYR A 425 -13.63 -5.02 -5.13
N HIS A 426 -13.04 -5.94 -4.36
CA HIS A 426 -11.88 -5.69 -3.48
C HIS A 426 -10.71 -5.04 -4.22
N GLY A 427 -10.36 -3.80 -3.83
CA GLY A 427 -9.25 -3.03 -4.38
C GLY A 427 -9.55 -2.26 -5.65
N VAL A 428 -10.80 -2.28 -6.19
CA VAL A 428 -11.14 -1.52 -7.40
C VAL A 428 -11.08 0.00 -7.19
N ASP A 429 -11.31 0.48 -5.96
CA ASP A 429 -11.17 1.88 -5.57
C ASP A 429 -9.74 2.44 -5.74
N LEU A 430 -8.73 1.57 -5.72
CA LEU A 430 -7.34 1.96 -5.99
C LEU A 430 -7.15 2.58 -7.38
N HIS A 431 -7.93 2.15 -8.38
CA HIS A 431 -7.91 2.76 -9.71
C HIS A 431 -8.24 4.26 -9.66
N MET A 432 -9.14 4.65 -8.74
CA MET A 432 -9.52 6.04 -8.56
C MET A 432 -8.49 6.79 -7.70
N ILE A 433 -8.02 6.18 -6.63
CA ILE A 433 -7.04 6.78 -5.71
C ILE A 433 -5.75 7.11 -6.46
N PHE A 434 -5.19 6.17 -7.22
CA PHE A 434 -3.97 6.38 -7.98
C PHE A 434 -4.19 6.99 -9.38
N GLY A 435 -5.42 6.99 -9.91
CA GLY A 435 -5.73 7.49 -11.25
C GLY A 435 -5.20 6.60 -12.39
N ALA A 436 -4.86 5.36 -12.09
CA ALA A 436 -4.13 4.45 -12.99
C ALA A 436 -5.03 3.43 -13.71
N SER A 437 -6.35 3.67 -13.81
CA SER A 437 -7.29 2.69 -14.39
C SER A 437 -6.96 2.28 -15.83
N GLU A 438 -6.51 3.23 -16.67
CA GLU A 438 -6.11 2.96 -18.05
C GLU A 438 -4.80 2.17 -18.12
N ASP A 439 -3.79 2.53 -17.32
CA ASP A 439 -2.52 1.81 -17.27
C ASP A 439 -2.73 0.34 -16.84
N VAL A 440 -3.69 0.09 -15.95
CA VAL A 440 -4.01 -1.25 -15.44
C VAL A 440 -4.89 -2.03 -16.41
N SER A 441 -6.01 -1.46 -16.86
CA SER A 441 -7.00 -2.18 -17.70
C SER A 441 -6.63 -2.20 -19.19
N GLY A 442 -5.90 -1.18 -19.66
CA GLY A 442 -5.66 -0.92 -21.07
C GLY A 442 -6.83 -0.24 -21.78
N ILE A 443 -7.85 0.22 -21.03
CA ILE A 443 -9.07 0.84 -21.55
C ILE A 443 -9.25 2.22 -20.89
N PRO A 444 -9.46 3.30 -21.66
CA PRO A 444 -9.67 4.64 -21.13
C PRO A 444 -10.88 4.71 -20.19
N PRO A 445 -10.79 5.52 -19.12
CA PRO A 445 -11.90 5.77 -18.21
C PRO A 445 -12.99 6.64 -18.85
N SER A 446 -14.24 6.49 -18.41
CA SER A 446 -15.34 7.40 -18.74
C SER A 446 -15.15 8.78 -18.08
N ASP A 447 -15.90 9.80 -18.51
CA ASP A 447 -15.85 11.14 -17.91
C ASP A 447 -16.30 11.11 -16.44
N ALA A 448 -17.35 10.36 -16.12
CA ALA A 448 -17.80 10.17 -14.74
C ALA A 448 -16.76 9.49 -13.88
N GLN A 449 -16.05 8.49 -14.41
CA GLN A 449 -14.95 7.82 -13.72
C GLN A 449 -13.77 8.76 -13.49
N ARG A 450 -13.39 9.58 -14.47
CA ARG A 450 -12.36 10.62 -14.32
C ARG A 450 -12.73 11.63 -13.23
N GLU A 451 -13.99 12.04 -13.16
CA GLU A 451 -14.45 12.95 -12.10
C GLU A 451 -14.43 12.28 -10.73
N THR A 452 -14.86 11.02 -10.61
CA THR A 452 -14.72 10.23 -9.38
C THR A 452 -13.26 10.14 -8.91
N THR A 453 -12.34 9.94 -9.86
CA THR A 453 -10.89 9.97 -9.58
C THR A 453 -10.46 11.30 -8.96
N ARG A 454 -10.89 12.44 -9.52
CA ARG A 454 -10.56 13.78 -8.98
C ARG A 454 -11.13 13.98 -7.57
N VAL A 455 -12.39 13.56 -7.36
CA VAL A 455 -13.04 13.65 -6.03
C VAL A 455 -12.26 12.84 -4.99
N MET A 456 -11.92 11.60 -5.29
CA MET A 456 -11.20 10.74 -4.35
C MET A 456 -9.77 11.24 -4.11
N GLN A 457 -9.03 11.59 -5.14
CA GLN A 457 -7.67 12.14 -4.98
C GLN A 457 -7.67 13.43 -4.17
N ARG A 458 -8.64 14.33 -4.40
CA ARG A 458 -8.78 15.55 -3.61
C ARG A 458 -9.06 15.25 -2.14
N ALA A 459 -9.90 14.27 -1.85
CA ALA A 459 -10.22 13.86 -0.48
C ALA A 459 -8.99 13.29 0.24
N TRP A 460 -8.25 12.38 -0.41
CA TRP A 460 -7.02 11.81 0.17
C TRP A 460 -5.94 12.88 0.39
N ALA A 461 -5.78 13.80 -0.55
CA ALA A 461 -4.85 14.92 -0.42
C ALA A 461 -5.27 15.89 0.70
N ALA A 462 -6.55 16.20 0.81
CA ALA A 462 -7.09 17.04 1.89
C ALA A 462 -6.86 16.42 3.27
N PHE A 463 -7.12 15.10 3.41
CA PHE A 463 -6.82 14.37 4.63
C PHE A 463 -5.32 14.38 4.95
N ALA A 464 -4.46 14.11 3.98
CA ALA A 464 -3.02 14.08 4.22
C ALA A 464 -2.46 15.47 4.59
N ASN A 465 -3.05 16.56 4.08
CA ASN A 465 -2.64 17.93 4.42
C ASN A 465 -3.09 18.35 5.82
N ASP A 466 -4.31 18.00 6.21
CA ASP A 466 -4.87 18.22 7.55
C ASP A 466 -5.71 17.00 7.97
N PRO A 467 -5.09 16.00 8.63
CA PRO A 467 -5.82 14.82 9.07
C PRO A 467 -6.93 15.12 10.08
N GLN A 468 -6.87 16.25 10.80
CA GLN A 468 -7.88 16.60 11.81
C GLN A 468 -9.18 17.12 11.19
N ASN A 469 -9.12 17.93 10.13
CA ASN A 469 -10.27 18.62 9.59
C ASN A 469 -10.36 18.63 8.06
N GLY A 470 -9.27 18.30 7.34
CA GLY A 470 -9.17 18.48 5.90
C GLY A 470 -10.31 17.85 5.10
N LEU A 471 -10.77 16.64 5.49
CA LEU A 471 -11.93 16.02 4.84
C LEU A 471 -13.22 16.81 5.05
N SER A 472 -13.42 17.40 6.24
CA SER A 472 -14.62 18.17 6.51
C SER A 472 -14.56 19.56 5.86
N ASP A 473 -13.42 20.26 5.99
CA ASP A 473 -13.29 21.65 5.58
C ASP A 473 -13.10 21.83 4.07
N VAL A 474 -12.41 20.88 3.40
CA VAL A 474 -12.06 21.00 1.97
C VAL A 474 -13.05 20.28 1.06
N VAL A 475 -13.59 19.12 1.48
CA VAL A 475 -14.46 18.28 0.65
C VAL A 475 -15.83 18.03 1.28
N GLY A 476 -16.11 18.55 2.48
CA GLY A 476 -17.41 18.50 3.12
C GLY A 476 -17.79 17.12 3.68
N TRP A 477 -16.82 16.21 3.87
CA TRP A 477 -17.14 14.90 4.43
C TRP A 477 -17.31 14.99 5.94
N PRO A 478 -18.46 14.51 6.47
CA PRO A 478 -18.71 14.55 7.91
C PRO A 478 -17.79 13.58 8.67
N LYS A 479 -17.31 14.01 9.84
CA LYS A 479 -16.67 13.09 10.80
C LYS A 479 -17.66 12.01 11.21
N PHE A 480 -17.17 10.80 11.43
CA PHE A 480 -18.00 9.67 11.84
C PHE A 480 -18.79 9.98 13.11
N ASN A 481 -20.09 9.81 13.01
CA ASN A 481 -21.05 9.83 14.12
C ASN A 481 -22.21 8.88 13.76
N PRO A 482 -22.50 7.82 14.55
CA PRO A 482 -23.54 6.84 14.23
C PRO A 482 -24.94 7.44 14.15
N GLU A 483 -25.18 8.61 14.80
CA GLU A 483 -26.49 9.26 14.86
C GLU A 483 -26.79 10.20 13.69
N THR A 484 -25.78 10.49 12.85
CA THR A 484 -25.89 11.44 11.74
C THR A 484 -25.54 10.79 10.40
N ASP A 485 -25.83 11.49 9.30
CA ASP A 485 -25.46 11.04 7.94
C ASP A 485 -23.95 11.20 7.74
N SER A 486 -23.18 10.30 8.31
CA SER A 486 -21.71 10.35 8.38
C SER A 486 -20.97 9.23 7.63
N LEU A 487 -21.69 8.28 7.06
CA LEU A 487 -21.11 7.33 6.10
C LEU A 487 -21.10 7.96 4.71
N VAL A 488 -19.92 8.11 4.14
CA VAL A 488 -19.71 8.67 2.79
C VAL A 488 -19.90 7.58 1.75
N LEU A 489 -20.85 7.76 0.83
CA LEU A 489 -21.05 6.88 -0.33
C LEU A 489 -20.34 7.49 -1.54
N LEU A 490 -19.39 6.76 -2.11
CA LEU A 490 -18.59 7.17 -3.25
C LEU A 490 -19.02 6.41 -4.50
N ALA A 491 -19.23 7.15 -5.59
CA ALA A 491 -19.59 6.59 -6.89
C ALA A 491 -20.86 5.69 -6.86
N GLN A 492 -21.82 5.97 -5.99
CA GLN A 492 -23.11 5.28 -6.00
C GLN A 492 -23.82 5.55 -7.34
N ASP A 493 -24.30 4.49 -8.00
CA ASP A 493 -24.86 4.55 -9.35
C ASP A 493 -23.92 5.23 -10.37
N ASN A 494 -22.62 5.08 -10.18
CA ASN A 494 -21.55 5.74 -10.94
C ASN A 494 -21.63 7.29 -10.93
N ASN A 495 -22.32 7.88 -9.94
CA ASN A 495 -22.35 9.32 -9.75
C ASN A 495 -21.03 9.78 -9.10
N PRO A 496 -20.28 10.71 -9.68
CA PRO A 496 -19.03 11.20 -9.09
C PRO A 496 -19.20 11.96 -7.78
N GLN A 497 -20.39 12.53 -7.54
CA GLN A 497 -20.62 13.31 -6.33
C GLN A 497 -20.88 12.40 -5.13
N PRO A 498 -20.18 12.61 -4.00
CA PRO A 498 -20.44 11.88 -2.76
C PRO A 498 -21.85 12.13 -2.24
N SER A 499 -22.45 11.12 -1.64
CA SER A 499 -23.66 11.26 -0.83
C SER A 499 -23.41 10.74 0.58
N PHE A 500 -24.30 11.09 1.51
CA PHE A 500 -24.10 10.78 2.91
C PHE A 500 -25.36 10.11 3.47
N VAL A 501 -25.14 9.07 4.28
CA VAL A 501 -26.23 8.35 4.96
C VAL A 501 -25.82 8.01 6.38
N LYS A 502 -26.77 7.66 7.22
CA LYS A 502 -26.46 7.10 8.54
C LYS A 502 -25.67 5.79 8.39
N PRO A 503 -24.66 5.54 9.23
CA PRO A 503 -23.91 4.27 9.22
C PRO A 503 -24.81 3.03 9.32
N ASP A 504 -25.92 3.09 10.02
CA ASP A 504 -26.89 1.99 10.19
C ASP A 504 -27.53 1.50 8.89
N VAL A 505 -27.57 2.32 7.84
CA VAL A 505 -28.10 1.88 6.53
C VAL A 505 -27.38 0.60 6.06
N TYR A 506 -26.09 0.46 6.34
CA TYR A 506 -25.29 -0.71 6.01
C TYR A 506 -24.79 -1.47 7.25
N GLY A 507 -24.84 -0.83 8.42
CA GLY A 507 -24.29 -1.34 9.67
C GLY A 507 -25.29 -2.03 10.59
N ALA A 508 -26.61 -1.92 10.35
CA ALA A 508 -27.61 -2.55 11.21
C ALA A 508 -27.37 -4.04 11.49
N PRO A 509 -26.93 -4.88 10.52
CA PRO A 509 -26.63 -6.27 10.79
C PRO A 509 -25.42 -6.50 11.71
N CYS A 510 -24.59 -5.49 11.98
CA CYS A 510 -23.40 -5.62 12.81
C CYS A 510 -23.71 -5.91 14.28
N SER A 511 -24.95 -5.68 14.72
CA SER A 511 -25.43 -6.07 16.06
C SER A 511 -25.34 -7.58 16.31
N THR A 512 -25.30 -8.40 15.24
CA THR A 512 -25.17 -9.86 15.32
C THR A 512 -23.73 -10.35 15.20
N VAL A 513 -22.77 -9.46 14.89
CA VAL A 513 -21.35 -9.82 14.70
C VAL A 513 -20.60 -9.64 16.01
N THR A 514 -20.01 -10.73 16.52
CA THR A 514 -19.17 -10.69 17.72
C THR A 514 -17.74 -10.34 17.34
N MET A 515 -17.32 -9.11 17.57
CA MET A 515 -15.97 -8.60 17.21
C MET A 515 -14.84 -9.46 17.81
N GLY A 516 -14.98 -9.91 19.06
CA GLY A 516 -14.00 -10.78 19.69
C GLY A 516 -13.78 -12.10 18.93
N ALA A 517 -14.81 -12.66 18.32
CA ALA A 517 -14.70 -13.90 17.55
C ALA A 517 -13.91 -13.72 16.24
N LEU A 518 -13.89 -12.52 15.66
CA LEU A 518 -13.16 -12.25 14.41
C LEU A 518 -11.64 -12.26 14.60
N ALA A 519 -11.16 -11.83 15.78
CA ALA A 519 -9.76 -11.73 16.12
C ALA A 519 -9.22 -12.94 16.91
N THR A 520 -10.10 -13.85 17.38
CA THR A 520 -9.63 -15.04 18.13
C THR A 520 -9.02 -16.09 17.19
N PRO A 521 -7.95 -16.76 17.64
CA PRO A 521 -7.43 -17.93 16.95
C PRO A 521 -8.53 -18.99 16.82
N ASN A 522 -8.74 -19.55 15.64
CA ASN A 522 -9.59 -20.72 15.47
C ASN A 522 -9.04 -21.86 16.34
N SER A 523 -9.78 -22.23 17.40
CA SER A 523 -9.39 -23.28 18.35
C SER A 523 -9.53 -24.71 17.79
N SER A 524 -9.93 -24.87 16.54
CA SER A 524 -10.10 -26.14 15.87
C SER A 524 -8.95 -26.44 14.91
N LEU A 525 -7.81 -26.81 15.45
CA LEU A 525 -6.78 -27.64 14.77
C LEU A 525 -6.09 -28.54 15.80
#